data_e4becf5110241215a30a523f8e047ffa
#
_entry.id   e4becf5110241215a30a523f8e047ffa
#
_cell.length_a   1.000
_cell.length_b   1.000
_cell.length_c   1.000
_cell.angle_alpha   90.00
_cell.angle_beta   90.00
_cell.angle_gamma   90.00
#
_symmetry.space_group_name_H-M   'P 1'
#
loop_
_entity.id
_entity.type
_entity.pdbx_description
1 polymer ?
#
loop_
_entity_poly.entity_id
_entity_poly.type
_entity_poly.pdbx_seq_one_letter_code
_entity_poly.pdbx_strand_id
1 'polypeptide(L)'
;MTNRILSTMNKHIIATIIIVTGILASLAAAVPPPSDYDTDRILNAIRQVETGGCKDPANAVGDGGRAIGPFQIHQSYWQDALEYDPSIGGVYADCRNEEYARRVVLAYMSRYCKVWTDANVARIHNGGPAGWKRKATLGYWSKVQRHLH
;
A
#
# COMPACT_ATOMS: atom_id res chain seq x y z
N MET A 1 49.81 -15.18 36.23
CA MET A 1 49.17 -13.93 35.73
C MET A 1 48.45 -14.09 34.38
N THR A 2 48.22 -15.27 33.86
CA THR A 2 47.77 -15.52 32.47
C THR A 2 46.28 -15.85 32.31
N ASN A 3 45.51 -16.03 33.41
CA ASN A 3 44.13 -16.51 33.34
C ASN A 3 43.04 -15.40 33.41
N ARG A 4 43.41 -14.12 33.51
CA ARG A 4 42.43 -13.01 33.58
C ARG A 4 42.12 -12.36 32.24
N ILE A 5 42.97 -12.52 31.25
CA ILE A 5 42.83 -11.85 29.94
C ILE A 5 41.88 -12.60 29.00
N LEU A 6 41.80 -13.92 29.10
CA LEU A 6 40.94 -14.77 28.26
C LEU A 6 39.43 -14.67 28.62
N SER A 7 39.10 -14.27 29.85
CA SER A 7 37.71 -14.14 30.32
C SER A 7 36.99 -12.89 29.80
N THR A 8 37.74 -11.84 29.46
CA THR A 8 37.16 -10.57 29.07
C THR A 8 36.88 -10.50 27.55
N MET A 9 37.67 -11.22 26.73
CA MET A 9 37.48 -11.22 25.27
C MET A 9 36.22 -11.99 24.81
N ASN A 10 35.79 -13.00 25.58
CA ASN A 10 34.66 -13.85 25.17
C ASN A 10 33.29 -13.20 25.38
N LYS A 11 33.19 -12.19 26.26
CA LYS A 11 31.93 -11.51 26.54
C LYS A 11 31.55 -10.45 25.46
N HIS A 12 32.55 -9.86 24.82
CA HIS A 12 32.29 -8.84 23.75
C HIS A 12 31.97 -9.47 22.39
N ILE A 13 32.50 -10.66 22.12
CA ILE A 13 32.20 -11.37 20.85
C ILE A 13 30.78 -11.93 20.86
N ILE A 14 30.29 -12.42 22.01
CA ILE A 14 28.92 -12.94 22.13
C ILE A 14 27.87 -11.81 22.02
N ALA A 15 28.16 -10.61 22.55
CA ALA A 15 27.25 -9.47 22.47
C ALA A 15 27.09 -8.94 21.04
N THR A 16 28.14 -9.02 20.21
CA THR A 16 28.11 -8.52 18.82
C THR A 16 27.35 -9.47 17.89
N ILE A 17 27.34 -10.76 18.16
CA ILE A 17 26.63 -11.76 17.33
C ILE A 17 25.12 -11.71 17.57
N ILE A 18 24.65 -11.35 18.77
CA ILE A 18 23.21 -11.28 19.08
C ILE A 18 22.52 -10.05 18.45
N ILE A 19 23.27 -8.98 18.15
CA ILE A 19 22.72 -7.77 17.54
C ILE A 19 22.52 -7.91 16.02
N VAL A 20 23.26 -8.80 15.35
CA VAL A 20 23.15 -9.00 13.89
C VAL A 20 22.01 -9.95 13.49
N THR A 21 21.54 -10.80 14.39
CA THR A 21 20.45 -11.75 14.11
C THR A 21 19.05 -11.21 14.36
N GLY A 22 18.91 -9.98 14.89
CA GLY A 22 17.62 -9.37 15.23
C GLY A 22 16.96 -8.53 14.14
N ILE A 23 17.58 -8.31 12.98
CA ILE A 23 17.06 -7.45 11.90
C ILE A 23 16.76 -8.26 10.63
N LEU A 24 16.36 -9.49 10.77
CA LEU A 24 15.55 -10.17 9.74
C LEU A 24 14.08 -9.98 10.11
N ALA A 25 13.66 -8.71 10.24
CA ALA A 25 12.26 -8.37 10.16
C ALA A 25 11.77 -8.86 8.79
N SER A 26 10.89 -9.81 8.82
CA SER A 26 10.18 -10.39 7.68
C SER A 26 9.78 -9.26 6.72
N LEU A 27 10.58 -9.04 5.67
CA LEU A 27 10.15 -8.36 4.47
C LEU A 27 9.09 -9.31 3.89
N ALA A 28 7.83 -9.12 4.29
CA ALA A 28 6.75 -9.82 3.64
C ALA A 28 6.87 -9.52 2.16
N ALA A 29 7.27 -10.52 1.37
CA ALA A 29 7.57 -10.35 -0.03
C ALA A 29 6.38 -9.65 -0.70
N ALA A 30 6.66 -8.50 -1.26
CA ALA A 30 5.76 -7.77 -2.10
C ALA A 30 5.32 -8.66 -3.25
N VAL A 31 4.04 -8.64 -3.56
CA VAL A 31 3.49 -9.42 -4.67
C VAL A 31 3.03 -8.42 -5.73
N PRO A 32 3.86 -8.17 -6.76
CA PRO A 32 3.43 -7.33 -7.88
C PRO A 32 2.22 -7.98 -8.58
N PRO A 33 1.45 -7.20 -9.35
CA PRO A 33 0.38 -7.77 -10.14
C PRO A 33 0.94 -8.84 -11.10
N PRO A 34 0.24 -9.95 -11.31
CA PRO A 34 0.55 -10.88 -12.39
C PRO A 34 0.57 -10.17 -13.75
N SER A 35 1.42 -10.63 -14.66
CA SER A 35 1.59 -9.99 -15.97
C SER A 35 0.34 -9.97 -16.83
N ASP A 36 -0.60 -10.87 -16.58
CA ASP A 36 -1.89 -11.01 -17.25
C ASP A 36 -3.04 -10.32 -16.49
N TYR A 37 -2.75 -9.71 -15.32
CA TYR A 37 -3.76 -8.98 -14.55
C TYR A 37 -3.95 -7.56 -15.09
N ASP A 38 -5.15 -7.25 -15.56
CA ASP A 38 -5.50 -5.94 -16.11
C ASP A 38 -5.70 -4.90 -14.98
N THR A 39 -4.59 -4.26 -14.61
CA THR A 39 -4.56 -3.22 -13.58
C THR A 39 -5.32 -1.97 -14.01
N ASP A 40 -5.32 -1.61 -15.29
CA ASP A 40 -6.00 -0.42 -15.78
C ASP A 40 -7.51 -0.57 -15.68
N ARG A 41 -8.05 -1.72 -16.03
CA ARG A 41 -9.48 -2.02 -15.91
C ARG A 41 -9.98 -1.84 -14.48
N ILE A 42 -9.31 -2.43 -13.50
CA ILE A 42 -9.74 -2.32 -12.11
C ILE A 42 -9.55 -0.90 -11.55
N LEU A 43 -8.45 -0.23 -11.89
CA LEU A 43 -8.22 1.14 -11.44
C LEU A 43 -9.23 2.12 -12.05
N ASN A 44 -9.60 1.95 -13.32
CA ASN A 44 -10.66 2.74 -13.94
C ASN A 44 -12.00 2.55 -13.22
N ALA A 45 -12.35 1.32 -12.88
CA ALA A 45 -13.58 1.01 -12.14
C ALA A 45 -13.58 1.63 -10.73
N ILE A 46 -12.46 1.56 -10.01
CA ILE A 46 -12.29 2.22 -8.70
C ILE A 46 -12.46 3.73 -8.85
N ARG A 47 -11.75 4.35 -9.78
CA ARG A 47 -11.83 5.79 -10.04
C ARG A 47 -13.27 6.23 -10.34
N GLN A 48 -14.05 5.43 -11.10
CA GLN A 48 -15.46 5.71 -11.37
C GLN A 48 -16.31 5.68 -10.08
N VAL A 49 -16.01 4.78 -9.15
CA VAL A 49 -16.73 4.73 -7.85
C VAL A 49 -16.39 5.92 -6.97
N GLU A 50 -15.10 6.33 -6.94
CA GLU A 50 -14.62 7.41 -6.08
C GLU A 50 -15.05 8.79 -6.57
N THR A 51 -14.88 9.05 -7.86
CA THR A 51 -15.09 10.40 -8.43
C THR A 51 -15.79 10.41 -9.79
N GLY A 52 -16.42 9.30 -10.20
CA GLY A 52 -17.24 9.25 -11.40
C GLY A 52 -18.44 10.23 -11.30
N GLY A 53 -18.53 11.13 -12.27
CA GLY A 53 -19.54 12.21 -12.23
C GLY A 53 -19.08 13.49 -11.54
N CYS A 54 -17.91 13.52 -10.89
CA CYS A 54 -17.27 14.76 -10.44
C CYS A 54 -16.73 15.52 -11.64
N LYS A 55 -17.05 16.83 -11.73
CA LYS A 55 -16.53 17.70 -12.81
C LYS A 55 -15.04 17.94 -12.73
N ASP A 56 -14.48 17.92 -11.52
CA ASP A 56 -13.07 18.14 -11.23
C ASP A 56 -12.55 17.09 -10.23
N PRO A 57 -12.26 15.87 -10.70
CA PRO A 57 -11.76 14.81 -9.84
C PRO A 57 -10.42 15.14 -9.17
N ALA A 58 -9.58 15.95 -9.82
CA ALA A 58 -8.28 16.35 -9.26
C ALA A 58 -8.44 17.14 -7.96
N ASN A 59 -9.46 18.00 -7.87
CA ASN A 59 -9.76 18.79 -6.69
C ASN A 59 -10.82 18.17 -5.77
N ALA A 60 -11.27 16.94 -6.09
CA ALA A 60 -12.18 16.22 -5.21
C ALA A 60 -11.56 16.00 -3.81
N VAL A 61 -12.37 16.28 -2.79
CA VAL A 61 -12.01 16.11 -1.39
C VAL A 61 -13.15 15.39 -0.68
N GLY A 62 -12.83 14.29 -0.05
CA GLY A 62 -13.80 13.46 0.66
C GLY A 62 -13.41 13.22 2.11
N ASP A 63 -14.22 12.46 2.80
CA ASP A 63 -14.01 12.02 4.18
C ASP A 63 -13.62 13.16 5.15
N GLY A 64 -14.34 14.29 5.04
CA GLY A 64 -14.08 15.45 5.89
C GLY A 64 -12.72 16.12 5.66
N GLY A 65 -12.19 16.07 4.45
CA GLY A 65 -10.90 16.67 4.09
C GLY A 65 -9.72 15.72 4.13
N ARG A 66 -9.93 14.45 4.48
CA ARG A 66 -8.85 13.46 4.69
C ARG A 66 -8.51 12.66 3.43
N ALA A 67 -9.39 12.65 2.42
CA ALA A 67 -9.19 11.96 1.17
C ALA A 67 -9.13 12.96 0.02
N ILE A 68 -8.19 12.79 -0.93
CA ILE A 68 -7.97 13.74 -2.03
C ILE A 68 -7.83 13.04 -3.38
N GLY A 69 -8.18 13.78 -4.41
CA GLY A 69 -7.93 13.43 -5.80
C GLY A 69 -8.83 12.33 -6.37
N PRO A 70 -8.53 11.87 -7.61
CA PRO A 70 -9.39 10.95 -8.36
C PRO A 70 -9.67 9.63 -7.67
N PHE A 71 -8.74 9.15 -6.84
CA PHE A 71 -8.81 7.88 -6.12
C PHE A 71 -9.13 8.05 -4.63
N GLN A 72 -9.43 9.27 -4.16
CA GLN A 72 -9.75 9.57 -2.77
C GLN A 72 -8.71 8.98 -1.79
N ILE A 73 -7.43 9.25 -2.06
CA ILE A 73 -6.30 8.71 -1.29
C ILE A 73 -6.18 9.45 0.04
N HIS A 74 -6.07 8.71 1.14
CA HIS A 74 -5.70 9.24 2.46
C HIS A 74 -4.19 9.40 2.59
N GLN A 75 -3.74 10.33 3.45
CA GLN A 75 -2.32 10.58 3.65
C GLN A 75 -1.56 9.32 4.14
N SER A 76 -2.15 8.54 5.05
CA SER A 76 -1.54 7.29 5.52
C SER A 76 -1.41 6.23 4.41
N TYR A 77 -2.39 6.16 3.50
CA TYR A 77 -2.32 5.28 2.33
C TYR A 77 -1.14 5.67 1.43
N TRP A 78 -0.98 6.97 1.15
CA TRP A 78 0.14 7.50 0.38
C TRP A 78 1.48 7.20 1.07
N GLN A 79 1.60 7.41 2.38
CA GLN A 79 2.80 7.09 3.15
C GLN A 79 3.17 5.61 3.04
N ASP A 80 2.20 4.72 3.23
CA ASP A 80 2.38 3.26 3.09
C ASP A 80 2.88 2.84 1.70
N ALA A 81 2.39 3.51 0.65
CA ALA A 81 2.82 3.27 -0.72
C ALA A 81 4.28 3.70 -0.93
N LEU A 82 4.68 4.88 -0.43
CA LEU A 82 6.03 5.39 -0.55
C LEU A 82 7.05 4.64 0.33
N GLU A 83 6.63 4.14 1.49
CA GLU A 83 7.47 3.22 2.27
C GLU A 83 7.77 1.94 1.51
N TYR A 84 6.82 1.46 0.72
CA TYR A 84 6.99 0.27 -0.10
C TYR A 84 7.83 0.55 -1.36
N ASP A 85 7.52 1.64 -2.07
CA ASP A 85 8.23 2.07 -3.28
C ASP A 85 8.65 3.54 -3.18
N PRO A 86 9.83 3.83 -2.57
CA PRO A 86 10.33 5.19 -2.46
C PRO A 86 10.63 5.87 -3.81
N SER A 87 10.74 5.10 -4.91
CA SER A 87 11.02 5.65 -6.24
C SER A 87 9.88 6.49 -6.82
N ILE A 88 8.66 6.34 -6.27
CA ILE A 88 7.50 7.17 -6.63
C ILE A 88 7.80 8.65 -6.34
N GLY A 89 8.46 8.93 -5.21
CA GLY A 89 8.79 10.30 -4.79
C GLY A 89 7.57 11.20 -4.63
N GLY A 90 7.79 12.53 -4.70
CA GLY A 90 6.71 13.50 -4.67
C GLY A 90 6.16 13.82 -3.28
N VAL A 91 5.00 14.47 -3.22
CA VAL A 91 4.31 14.87 -1.99
C VAL A 91 2.85 14.41 -2.03
N TYR A 92 2.20 14.35 -0.88
CA TYR A 92 0.80 13.89 -0.78
C TYR A 92 -0.16 14.62 -1.72
N ALA A 93 0.06 15.94 -1.92
CA ALA A 93 -0.77 16.75 -2.82
C ALA A 93 -0.73 16.27 -4.28
N ASP A 94 0.34 15.56 -4.70
CA ASP A 94 0.45 15.03 -6.06
C ASP A 94 -0.58 13.91 -6.34
N CYS A 95 -1.21 13.33 -5.30
CA CYS A 95 -2.35 12.41 -5.45
C CYS A 95 -3.56 13.03 -6.15
N ARG A 96 -3.56 14.34 -6.37
CA ARG A 96 -4.55 15.04 -7.20
C ARG A 96 -4.35 14.79 -8.70
N ASN A 97 -3.11 14.48 -9.12
CA ASN A 97 -2.83 14.03 -10.47
C ASN A 97 -3.18 12.55 -10.61
N GLU A 98 -3.99 12.21 -11.62
CA GLU A 98 -4.51 10.84 -11.79
C GLU A 98 -3.39 9.83 -12.05
N GLU A 99 -2.40 10.17 -12.88
CA GLU A 99 -1.30 9.26 -13.19
C GLU A 99 -0.41 8.99 -11.98
N TYR A 100 -0.10 10.03 -11.20
CA TYR A 100 0.62 9.87 -9.94
C TYR A 100 -0.16 9.02 -8.95
N ALA A 101 -1.46 9.28 -8.78
CA ALA A 101 -2.33 8.54 -7.89
C ALA A 101 -2.43 7.06 -8.27
N ARG A 102 -2.45 6.72 -9.57
CA ARG A 102 -2.41 5.33 -10.05
C ARG A 102 -1.15 4.61 -9.57
N ARG A 103 0.02 5.24 -9.67
CA ARG A 103 1.29 4.66 -9.17
C ARG A 103 1.23 4.41 -7.66
N VAL A 104 0.70 5.37 -6.90
CA VAL A 104 0.49 5.23 -5.46
C VAL A 104 -0.43 4.05 -5.14
N VAL A 105 -1.56 3.93 -5.85
CA VAL A 105 -2.49 2.79 -5.63
C VAL A 105 -1.83 1.47 -5.96
N LEU A 106 -1.10 1.36 -7.06
CA LEU A 106 -0.41 0.12 -7.44
C LEU A 106 0.66 -0.28 -6.42
N ALA A 107 1.46 0.66 -5.92
CA ALA A 107 2.46 0.39 -4.88
C ALA A 107 1.80 -0.10 -3.58
N TYR A 108 0.73 0.55 -3.15
CA TYR A 108 -0.04 0.12 -1.99
C TYR A 108 -0.61 -1.29 -2.17
N MET A 109 -1.17 -1.60 -3.35
CA MET A 109 -1.67 -2.93 -3.67
C MET A 109 -0.54 -3.96 -3.68
N SER A 110 0.61 -3.66 -4.26
CA SER A 110 1.77 -4.55 -4.27
C SER A 110 2.27 -4.87 -2.85
N ARG A 111 2.13 -3.93 -1.93
CA ARG A 111 2.45 -4.15 -0.51
C ARG A 111 1.46 -5.09 0.17
N TYR A 112 0.16 -4.95 -0.08
CA TYR A 112 -0.89 -5.56 0.74
C TYR A 112 -1.75 -6.62 0.06
N CYS A 113 -1.87 -6.60 -1.26
CA CYS A 113 -2.67 -7.56 -2.01
C CYS A 113 -1.89 -8.84 -2.30
N LYS A 114 -2.10 -9.88 -1.51
CA LYS A 114 -1.41 -11.17 -1.68
C LYS A 114 -1.99 -12.03 -2.79
N VAL A 115 -3.25 -11.86 -3.11
CA VAL A 115 -3.97 -12.56 -4.18
C VAL A 115 -4.68 -11.51 -5.02
N TRP A 116 -4.17 -11.27 -6.23
CA TRP A 116 -4.68 -10.27 -7.15
C TRP A 116 -5.97 -10.76 -7.80
N THR A 117 -7.08 -10.25 -7.30
CA THR A 117 -8.41 -10.32 -7.89
C THR A 117 -9.04 -8.95 -7.82
N ASP A 118 -9.95 -8.62 -8.72
CA ASP A 118 -10.66 -7.33 -8.72
C ASP A 118 -11.35 -7.07 -7.37
N ALA A 119 -11.94 -8.12 -6.80
CA ALA A 119 -12.60 -8.03 -5.49
C ALA A 119 -11.61 -7.67 -4.37
N ASN A 120 -10.42 -8.30 -4.34
CA ASN A 120 -9.43 -8.03 -3.31
C ASN A 120 -8.84 -6.62 -3.47
N VAL A 121 -8.49 -6.23 -4.69
CA VAL A 121 -7.95 -4.88 -4.99
C VAL A 121 -8.96 -3.81 -4.56
N ALA A 122 -10.21 -3.89 -5.00
CA ALA A 122 -11.25 -2.94 -4.63
C ALA A 122 -11.47 -2.88 -3.12
N ARG A 123 -11.54 -4.03 -2.46
CA ARG A 123 -11.82 -4.11 -1.02
C ARG A 123 -10.65 -3.67 -0.16
N ILE A 124 -9.39 -3.89 -0.60
CA ILE A 124 -8.19 -3.37 0.05
C ILE A 124 -8.13 -1.85 -0.13
N HIS A 125 -8.44 -1.34 -1.33
CA HIS A 125 -8.50 0.10 -1.56
C HIS A 125 -9.43 0.81 -0.57
N ASN A 126 -10.65 0.30 -0.42
CA ASN A 126 -11.66 0.90 0.46
C ASN A 126 -11.45 0.64 1.95
N GLY A 127 -10.94 -0.53 2.31
CA GLY A 127 -10.90 -0.99 3.71
C GLY A 127 -9.50 -1.13 4.31
N GLY A 128 -8.46 -0.72 3.59
CA GLY A 128 -7.07 -0.88 4.03
C GLY A 128 -6.55 -2.31 3.92
N PRO A 129 -5.39 -2.63 4.50
CA PRO A 129 -4.68 -3.91 4.32
C PRO A 129 -5.52 -5.16 4.58
N ALA A 130 -6.46 -5.10 5.53
CA ALA A 130 -7.38 -6.18 5.86
C ALA A 130 -8.75 -6.04 5.18
N GLY A 131 -8.92 -5.11 4.26
CA GLY A 131 -10.20 -4.80 3.60
C GLY A 131 -10.86 -6.02 2.95
N TRP A 132 -10.05 -6.88 2.32
CA TRP A 132 -10.51 -8.11 1.68
C TRP A 132 -11.24 -9.10 2.63
N LYS A 133 -11.01 -9.01 3.95
CA LYS A 133 -11.70 -9.82 4.98
C LYS A 133 -12.95 -9.14 5.55
N ARG A 134 -13.09 -7.81 5.43
CA ARG A 134 -14.11 -7.03 6.12
C ARG A 134 -15.45 -7.09 5.38
N LYS A 135 -16.53 -7.47 6.05
CA LYS A 135 -17.88 -7.45 5.47
C LYS A 135 -18.31 -6.04 5.03
N ALA A 136 -17.87 -5.00 5.74
CA ALA A 136 -18.16 -3.60 5.43
C ALA A 136 -17.72 -3.17 4.02
N THR A 137 -16.70 -3.82 3.44
CA THR A 137 -16.20 -3.50 2.08
C THR A 137 -16.98 -4.17 0.96
N LEU A 138 -17.92 -5.06 1.25
CA LEU A 138 -18.73 -5.75 0.22
C LEU A 138 -19.60 -4.79 -0.58
N GLY A 139 -20.19 -3.79 0.09
CA GLY A 139 -20.97 -2.77 -0.59
C GLY A 139 -20.12 -1.92 -1.56
N TYR A 140 -18.89 -1.62 -1.19
CA TYR A 140 -17.96 -0.95 -2.09
C TYR A 140 -17.59 -1.82 -3.30
N TRP A 141 -17.25 -3.10 -3.07
CA TRP A 141 -17.00 -4.06 -4.14
C TRP A 141 -18.17 -4.13 -5.12
N SER A 142 -19.41 -4.23 -4.62
CA SER A 142 -20.60 -4.24 -5.48
C SER A 142 -20.74 -3.00 -6.36
N LYS A 143 -20.23 -1.83 -5.91
CA LYS A 143 -20.19 -0.61 -6.75
C LYS A 143 -19.12 -0.72 -7.83
N VAL A 144 -17.89 -1.12 -7.48
CA VAL A 144 -16.79 -1.27 -8.43
C VAL A 144 -17.14 -2.28 -9.52
N GLN A 145 -17.73 -3.40 -9.14
CA GLN A 145 -18.12 -4.49 -10.05
C GLN A 145 -19.02 -4.01 -11.22
N ARG A 146 -19.85 -2.99 -11.01
CA ARG A 146 -20.70 -2.41 -12.06
C ARG A 146 -19.94 -1.61 -13.10
N HIS A 147 -18.68 -1.29 -12.85
CA HIS A 147 -17.80 -0.52 -13.76
C HIS A 147 -16.67 -1.37 -14.37
N LEU A 148 -16.69 -2.68 -14.17
CA LEU A 148 -15.74 -3.62 -14.78
C LEU A 148 -16.27 -4.03 -16.17
N HIS A 149 -15.90 -3.28 -17.20
CA HIS A 149 -16.27 -3.56 -18.59
C HIS A 149 -15.02 -3.70 -19.43
#